data_657af168a1c2f13832e6c49b48175bc7
#
_entry.id   657af168a1c2f13832e6c49b48175bc7
#
_cell.length_a   1.000
_cell.length_b   1.000
_cell.length_c   1.000
_cell.angle_alpha   90.00
_cell.angle_beta   90.00
_cell.angle_gamma   90.00
#
_symmetry.space_group_name_H-M   'P 1'
#
loop_
_entity.id
_entity.type
_entity.pdbx_description
1 polymer ?
#
loop_
_entity_poly.entity_id
_entity_poly.type
_entity_poly.pdbx_seq_one_letter_code
_entity_poly.pdbx_strand_id
1 'polypeptide(L)'
;MTLSPEQRLEQNQENLRKEQRQQIWLPFALPVLVRLSENVTELPLVGRIESPLVVASIAWSVFGTIALVVAGMKLPGLQFRNQRVEAAYRKELVYGEDDAGRAQPPTVTELFGNVRRNYFRLYFHYVYFNVVRYTYLQANSIFALLILAPSIVAGRISLGLLNQIMYAFSQVSSSFQFLVNSWSTIVELLSVHKRLRAFEAAISGEELPEIDQEYLEVKAVHGEEAATAE
;
A
#
# COMPACT_ATOMS: atom_id res chain seq x y z
N MET A 1 -0.95 22.62 -12.87
CA MET A 1 -0.42 22.27 -14.22
C MET A 1 -0.52 20.75 -14.35
N THR A 2 -1.43 20.25 -15.17
CA THR A 2 -1.59 18.81 -15.43
C THR A 2 -0.61 18.42 -16.52
N LEU A 3 0.28 17.49 -16.20
CA LEU A 3 1.24 16.93 -17.15
C LEU A 3 0.52 16.32 -18.35
N SER A 4 1.07 16.48 -19.55
CA SER A 4 0.57 15.82 -20.76
C SER A 4 0.63 14.29 -20.64
N PRO A 5 -0.18 13.51 -21.38
CA PRO A 5 -0.12 12.05 -21.34
C PRO A 5 1.28 11.49 -21.63
N GLU A 6 2.03 12.10 -22.52
CA GLU A 6 3.40 11.72 -22.87
C GLU A 6 4.37 11.99 -21.72
N GLN A 7 4.29 13.14 -21.07
CA GLN A 7 5.09 13.47 -19.89
C GLN A 7 4.82 12.53 -18.72
N ARG A 8 3.58 12.06 -18.54
CA ARG A 8 3.25 11.06 -17.53
C ARG A 8 3.87 9.69 -17.84
N LEU A 9 3.88 9.30 -19.11
CA LEU A 9 4.51 8.05 -19.54
C LEU A 9 6.02 8.10 -19.36
N GLU A 10 6.67 9.19 -19.73
CA GLU A 10 8.11 9.39 -19.50
C GLU A 10 8.46 9.38 -18.03
N GLN A 11 7.69 10.07 -17.20
CA GLN A 11 7.90 10.11 -15.75
C GLN A 11 7.70 8.72 -15.11
N ASN A 12 6.70 7.96 -15.57
CA ASN A 12 6.51 6.58 -15.12
C ASN A 12 7.66 5.67 -15.54
N GLN A 13 8.14 5.79 -16.78
CA GLN A 13 9.30 5.01 -17.25
C GLN A 13 10.58 5.38 -16.49
N GLU A 14 10.78 6.64 -16.19
CA GLU A 14 11.93 7.09 -15.41
C GLU A 14 11.88 6.59 -13.96
N ASN A 15 10.70 6.58 -13.35
CA ASN A 15 10.49 6.01 -12.03
C ASN A 15 10.74 4.50 -12.02
N LEU A 16 10.22 3.76 -13.00
CA LEU A 16 10.47 2.32 -13.15
C LEU A 16 11.97 2.01 -13.33
N ARG A 17 12.69 2.82 -14.12
CA ARG A 17 14.15 2.67 -14.28
C ARG A 17 14.90 2.95 -12.99
N LYS A 18 14.48 3.93 -12.20
CA LYS A 18 15.09 4.22 -10.87
C LYS A 18 14.84 3.07 -9.91
N GLU A 19 13.63 2.51 -9.90
CA GLU A 19 13.26 1.36 -9.07
C GLU A 19 14.02 0.09 -9.47
N GLN A 20 14.14 -0.20 -10.76
CA GLN A 20 14.96 -1.32 -11.24
C GLN A 20 16.43 -1.18 -10.85
N ARG A 21 16.99 0.02 -10.90
CA ARG A 21 18.38 0.26 -10.47
C ARG A 21 18.57 -0.03 -8.98
N GLN A 22 17.60 0.28 -8.13
CA GLN A 22 17.68 -0.03 -6.70
C GLN A 22 17.73 -1.54 -6.41
N GLN A 23 17.01 -2.35 -7.16
CA GLN A 23 17.01 -3.82 -7.00
C GLN A 23 18.34 -4.46 -7.39
N ILE A 24 19.05 -3.91 -8.38
CA ILE A 24 20.36 -4.42 -8.82
C ILE A 24 21.41 -4.33 -7.73
N TRP A 25 21.26 -3.42 -6.76
CA TRP A 25 22.24 -3.22 -5.69
C TRP A 25 22.16 -4.22 -4.53
N LEU A 26 21.04 -4.96 -4.39
CA LEU A 26 20.86 -5.93 -3.31
C LEU A 26 21.97 -7.01 -3.28
N PRO A 27 22.34 -7.68 -4.40
CA PRO A 27 23.40 -8.67 -4.41
C PRO A 27 24.78 -8.09 -4.11
N PHE A 28 24.98 -6.78 -4.28
CA PHE A 28 26.22 -6.11 -3.94
C PHE A 28 26.24 -5.61 -2.49
N ALA A 29 25.11 -5.12 -1.98
CA ALA A 29 24.98 -4.59 -0.63
C ALA A 29 25.08 -5.69 0.44
N LEU A 30 24.55 -6.88 0.21
CA LEU A 30 24.60 -7.98 1.16
C LEU A 30 26.04 -8.42 1.50
N PRO A 31 26.92 -8.74 0.54
CA PRO A 31 28.31 -9.08 0.84
C PRO A 31 29.09 -7.98 1.55
N VAL A 32 28.80 -6.72 1.20
CA VAL A 32 29.40 -5.57 1.89
C VAL A 32 28.93 -5.51 3.34
N LEU A 33 27.63 -5.71 3.59
CA LEU A 33 27.07 -5.70 4.93
C LEU A 33 27.59 -6.88 5.77
N VAL A 34 27.82 -8.07 5.17
CA VAL A 34 28.47 -9.21 5.82
C VAL A 34 29.86 -8.84 6.29
N ARG A 35 30.71 -8.29 5.41
CA ARG A 35 32.08 -7.85 5.76
C ARG A 35 32.09 -6.78 6.85
N LEU A 36 31.18 -5.82 6.78
CA LEU A 36 31.04 -4.76 7.78
C LEU A 36 30.52 -5.30 9.13
N SER A 37 29.79 -6.41 9.12
CA SER A 37 29.32 -7.11 10.32
C SER A 37 30.44 -7.66 11.19
N GLU A 38 31.62 -7.97 10.61
CA GLU A 38 32.80 -8.45 11.36
C GLU A 38 33.26 -7.43 12.43
N ASN A 39 32.99 -6.15 12.20
CA ASN A 39 33.32 -5.08 13.15
C ASN A 39 32.27 -4.89 14.26
N VAL A 40 31.12 -5.57 14.15
CA VAL A 40 30.01 -5.50 15.10
C VAL A 40 29.71 -6.90 15.60
N THR A 41 30.37 -7.32 16.65
CA THR A 41 30.35 -8.71 17.14
C THR A 41 29.18 -9.03 18.07
N GLU A 42 28.46 -8.03 18.57
CA GLU A 42 27.40 -8.21 19.55
C GLU A 42 26.18 -7.36 19.21
N LEU A 43 25.02 -8.01 19.10
CA LEU A 43 23.73 -7.33 19.07
C LEU A 43 23.24 -7.07 20.52
N PRO A 44 22.70 -5.91 20.82
CA PRO A 44 22.29 -5.53 22.19
C PRO A 44 21.24 -6.46 22.81
N LEU A 45 20.56 -7.29 22.02
CA LEU A 45 19.46 -8.17 22.47
C LEU A 45 19.70 -9.67 22.23
N VAL A 46 20.58 -10.06 21.32
CA VAL A 46 20.64 -11.45 20.80
C VAL A 46 22.02 -12.10 20.98
N GLY A 47 23.01 -11.36 21.43
CA GLY A 47 24.36 -11.89 21.66
C GLY A 47 25.20 -12.03 20.38
N ARG A 48 26.15 -13.02 20.39
CA ARG A 48 27.05 -13.25 19.25
C ARG A 48 26.36 -14.06 18.16
N ILE A 49 26.21 -13.46 16.99
CA ILE A 49 25.67 -14.10 15.77
C ILE A 49 26.65 -13.87 14.64
N GLU A 50 26.78 -14.83 13.73
CA GLU A 50 27.45 -14.61 12.44
C GLU A 50 26.66 -13.58 11.62
N SER A 51 27.31 -12.49 11.22
CA SER A 51 26.71 -11.40 10.42
C SER A 51 25.51 -10.68 11.08
N PRO A 52 25.68 -10.11 12.28
CA PRO A 52 24.56 -9.52 13.06
C PRO A 52 23.81 -8.40 12.32
N LEU A 53 24.49 -7.59 11.51
CA LEU A 53 23.88 -6.52 10.77
C LEU A 53 22.95 -7.00 9.64
N VAL A 54 23.32 -8.13 9.00
CA VAL A 54 22.47 -8.74 7.94
C VAL A 54 21.20 -9.29 8.55
N VAL A 55 21.32 -10.07 9.63
CA VAL A 55 20.17 -10.62 10.34
C VAL A 55 19.24 -9.51 10.82
N ALA A 56 19.80 -8.45 11.43
CA ALA A 56 19.02 -7.32 11.89
C ALA A 56 18.32 -6.57 10.74
N SER A 57 18.99 -6.34 9.61
CA SER A 57 18.39 -5.66 8.46
C SER A 57 17.26 -6.46 7.83
N ILE A 58 17.42 -7.78 7.70
CA ILE A 58 16.38 -8.66 7.18
C ILE A 58 15.21 -8.74 8.15
N ALA A 59 15.46 -8.98 9.44
CA ALA A 59 14.42 -9.05 10.46
C ALA A 59 13.59 -7.75 10.52
N TRP A 60 14.25 -6.60 10.48
CA TRP A 60 13.60 -5.30 10.45
C TRP A 60 12.77 -5.08 9.19
N SER A 61 13.28 -5.50 8.04
CA SER A 61 12.59 -5.37 6.77
C SER A 61 11.35 -6.27 6.68
N VAL A 62 11.46 -7.51 7.19
CA VAL A 62 10.32 -8.45 7.29
C VAL A 62 9.27 -7.91 8.25
N PHE A 63 9.69 -7.42 9.42
CA PHE A 63 8.78 -6.77 10.38
C PHE A 63 8.02 -5.60 9.74
N GLY A 64 8.73 -4.70 9.05
CA GLY A 64 8.13 -3.57 8.37
C GLY A 64 7.15 -3.97 7.27
N THR A 65 7.52 -4.98 6.49
CA THR A 65 6.63 -5.51 5.44
C THR A 65 5.35 -6.09 6.05
N ILE A 66 5.45 -6.90 7.11
CA ILE A 66 4.28 -7.47 7.79
C ILE A 66 3.41 -6.36 8.38
N ALA A 67 4.00 -5.39 9.08
CA ALA A 67 3.27 -4.27 9.68
C ALA A 67 2.48 -3.48 8.63
N LEU A 68 3.06 -3.27 7.45
CA LEU A 68 2.43 -2.53 6.36
C LEU A 68 1.37 -3.34 5.62
N VAL A 69 1.59 -4.64 5.44
CA VAL A 69 0.55 -5.54 4.90
C VAL A 69 -0.66 -5.51 5.83
N VAL A 70 -0.48 -5.67 7.12
CA VAL A 70 -1.57 -5.63 8.11
C VAL A 70 -2.30 -4.28 8.11
N ALA A 71 -1.55 -3.16 8.08
CA ALA A 71 -2.15 -1.83 8.02
C ALA A 71 -2.93 -1.58 6.71
N GLY A 72 -2.47 -2.17 5.61
CA GLY A 72 -3.02 -1.97 4.27
C GLY A 72 -4.05 -2.99 3.80
N MET A 73 -4.29 -4.07 4.52
CA MET A 73 -5.16 -5.19 4.11
C MET A 73 -6.57 -4.76 3.66
N LYS A 74 -7.15 -3.74 4.30
CA LYS A 74 -8.50 -3.27 4.00
C LYS A 74 -8.57 -2.34 2.79
N LEU A 75 -7.46 -1.76 2.36
CA LEU A 75 -7.44 -0.76 1.28
C LEU A 75 -7.95 -1.29 -0.08
N PRO A 76 -7.57 -2.51 -0.56
CA PRO A 76 -8.06 -3.02 -1.82
C PRO A 76 -9.58 -3.17 -1.87
N GLY A 77 -10.19 -3.64 -0.77
CA GLY A 77 -11.66 -3.77 -0.65
C GLY A 77 -12.37 -2.41 -0.65
N LEU A 78 -11.82 -1.44 0.10
CA LEU A 78 -12.36 -0.09 0.14
C LEU A 78 -12.23 0.64 -1.20
N GLN A 79 -11.11 0.47 -1.89
CA GLN A 79 -10.89 1.04 -3.21
C GLN A 79 -11.85 0.47 -4.25
N PHE A 80 -12.04 -0.85 -4.25
CA PHE A 80 -13.02 -1.51 -5.11
C PHE A 80 -14.45 -1.00 -4.84
N ARG A 81 -14.86 -0.92 -3.55
CA ARG A 81 -16.17 -0.37 -3.16
C ARG A 81 -16.32 1.09 -3.61
N ASN A 82 -15.26 1.89 -3.53
CA ASN A 82 -15.27 3.27 -4.00
C ASN A 82 -15.58 3.36 -5.50
N GLN A 83 -14.92 2.54 -6.31
CA GLN A 83 -15.16 2.50 -7.76
C GLN A 83 -16.60 2.12 -8.09
N ARG A 84 -17.21 1.20 -7.34
CA ARG A 84 -18.61 0.80 -7.54
C ARG A 84 -19.60 1.89 -7.20
N VAL A 85 -19.46 2.49 -6.03
CA VAL A 85 -20.35 3.55 -5.55
C VAL A 85 -20.27 4.77 -6.49
N GLU A 86 -19.08 5.10 -6.96
CA GLU A 86 -18.85 6.16 -7.93
C GLU A 86 -19.48 5.83 -9.30
N ALA A 87 -19.35 4.59 -9.76
CA ALA A 87 -19.96 4.15 -11.02
C ALA A 87 -21.49 4.18 -10.96
N ALA A 88 -22.11 3.78 -9.83
CA ALA A 88 -23.54 3.87 -9.62
C ALA A 88 -24.03 5.34 -9.65
N TYR A 89 -23.32 6.24 -8.96
CA TYR A 89 -23.63 7.67 -8.97
C TYR A 89 -23.53 8.28 -10.37
N ARG A 90 -22.45 7.98 -11.11
CA ARG A 90 -22.28 8.46 -12.49
C ARG A 90 -23.36 7.94 -13.43
N LYS A 91 -23.74 6.68 -13.29
CA LYS A 91 -24.78 6.05 -14.10
C LYS A 91 -26.12 6.77 -13.91
N GLU A 92 -26.49 7.10 -12.67
CA GLU A 92 -27.74 7.80 -12.37
C GLU A 92 -27.73 9.25 -12.90
N LEU A 93 -26.59 9.93 -12.86
CA LEU A 93 -26.45 11.26 -13.46
C LEU A 93 -26.65 11.24 -14.97
N VAL A 94 -26.11 10.25 -15.67
CA VAL A 94 -26.27 10.11 -17.14
C VAL A 94 -27.74 9.83 -17.47
N TYR A 95 -28.41 8.94 -16.72
CA TYR A 95 -29.83 8.69 -16.94
C TYR A 95 -30.71 9.93 -16.68
N GLY A 96 -30.34 10.76 -15.71
CA GLY A 96 -31.03 12.00 -15.42
C GLY A 96 -30.80 13.10 -16.46
N GLU A 97 -29.70 13.02 -17.24
CA GLU A 97 -29.45 13.91 -18.36
C GLU A 97 -30.37 13.60 -19.54
N ASP A 98 -30.59 12.29 -19.81
CA ASP A 98 -31.45 11.81 -20.90
C ASP A 98 -32.96 11.94 -20.59
N ASP A 99 -33.37 11.80 -19.32
CA ASP A 99 -34.77 11.86 -18.86
C ASP A 99 -34.88 12.61 -17.53
N ALA A 100 -35.30 13.85 -17.62
CA ALA A 100 -35.47 14.72 -16.45
C ALA A 100 -36.50 14.17 -15.43
N GLY A 101 -37.46 13.34 -15.86
CA GLY A 101 -38.44 12.70 -14.98
C GLY A 101 -37.85 11.57 -14.14
N ARG A 102 -36.71 11.01 -14.57
CA ARG A 102 -36.03 9.90 -13.91
C ARG A 102 -34.98 10.34 -12.90
N ALA A 103 -34.41 11.53 -13.08
CA ALA A 103 -33.46 12.13 -12.13
C ALA A 103 -34.19 12.62 -10.88
N GLN A 104 -34.62 11.68 -10.03
CA GLN A 104 -35.24 12.04 -8.76
C GLN A 104 -34.19 12.61 -7.80
N PRO A 105 -34.34 13.88 -7.34
CA PRO A 105 -33.39 14.51 -6.43
C PRO A 105 -33.06 13.69 -5.17
N PRO A 106 -34.01 12.95 -4.53
CA PRO A 106 -33.71 12.10 -3.37
C PRO A 106 -32.69 11.01 -3.67
N THR A 107 -32.82 10.31 -4.81
CA THR A 107 -31.93 9.21 -5.21
C THR A 107 -30.50 9.71 -5.48
N VAL A 108 -30.36 10.82 -6.20
CA VAL A 108 -29.06 11.44 -6.48
C VAL A 108 -28.39 11.89 -5.17
N THR A 109 -29.14 12.47 -4.24
CA THR A 109 -28.63 12.90 -2.93
C THR A 109 -28.18 11.72 -2.08
N GLU A 110 -28.91 10.62 -2.09
CA GLU A 110 -28.54 9.39 -1.37
C GLU A 110 -27.27 8.77 -1.95
N LEU A 111 -27.19 8.60 -3.28
CA LEU A 111 -26.01 8.08 -3.96
C LEU A 111 -24.79 8.96 -3.69
N PHE A 112 -24.93 10.28 -3.74
CA PHE A 112 -23.85 11.19 -3.37
C PHE A 112 -23.43 11.03 -1.89
N GLY A 113 -24.39 10.86 -1.00
CA GLY A 113 -24.15 10.57 0.41
C GLY A 113 -23.31 9.30 0.60
N ASN A 114 -23.61 8.25 -0.16
CA ASN A 114 -22.87 7.00 -0.16
C ASN A 114 -21.44 7.17 -0.71
N VAL A 115 -21.26 7.90 -1.80
CA VAL A 115 -19.94 8.28 -2.34
C VAL A 115 -19.13 9.00 -1.26
N ARG A 116 -19.69 10.07 -0.68
CA ARG A 116 -19.01 10.87 0.34
C ARG A 116 -18.59 10.02 1.55
N ARG A 117 -19.49 9.19 2.08
CA ARG A 117 -19.20 8.32 3.24
C ARG A 117 -18.07 7.33 2.94
N ASN A 118 -18.10 6.74 1.74
CA ASN A 118 -17.07 5.79 1.34
C ASN A 118 -15.72 6.47 1.11
N TYR A 119 -15.69 7.67 0.53
CA TYR A 119 -14.47 8.47 0.40
C TYR A 119 -13.85 8.78 1.76
N PHE A 120 -14.61 9.25 2.74
CA PHE A 120 -14.10 9.50 4.09
C PHE A 120 -13.51 8.24 4.71
N ARG A 121 -14.18 7.08 4.57
CA ARG A 121 -13.67 5.80 5.08
C ARG A 121 -12.38 5.40 4.38
N LEU A 122 -12.32 5.52 3.07
CA LEU A 122 -11.13 5.20 2.27
C LEU A 122 -9.96 6.10 2.64
N TYR A 123 -10.16 7.42 2.66
CA TYR A 123 -9.10 8.37 3.01
C TYR A 123 -8.60 8.19 4.44
N PHE A 124 -9.46 7.91 5.39
CA PHE A 124 -9.06 7.63 6.76
C PHE A 124 -8.11 6.41 6.83
N HIS A 125 -8.42 5.34 6.09
CA HIS A 125 -7.55 4.17 6.04
C HIS A 125 -6.23 4.47 5.31
N TYR A 126 -6.24 5.31 4.27
CA TYR A 126 -5.00 5.76 3.64
C TYR A 126 -4.15 6.63 4.58
N VAL A 127 -4.75 7.53 5.34
CA VAL A 127 -4.03 8.32 6.36
C VAL A 127 -3.40 7.40 7.39
N TYR A 128 -4.15 6.46 7.94
CA TYR A 128 -3.64 5.47 8.88
C TYR A 128 -2.47 4.66 8.29
N PHE A 129 -2.65 4.12 7.10
CA PHE A 129 -1.59 3.38 6.40
C PHE A 129 -0.34 4.24 6.17
N ASN A 130 -0.52 5.48 5.72
CA ASN A 130 0.61 6.39 5.49
C ASN A 130 1.33 6.77 6.78
N VAL A 131 0.61 6.97 7.88
CA VAL A 131 1.23 7.21 9.19
C VAL A 131 2.12 6.03 9.59
N VAL A 132 1.61 4.80 9.51
CA VAL A 132 2.39 3.58 9.79
C VAL A 132 3.60 3.48 8.86
N ARG A 133 3.40 3.72 7.57
CA ARG A 133 4.46 3.69 6.56
C ARG A 133 5.57 4.70 6.85
N TYR A 134 5.23 5.96 7.06
CA TYR A 134 6.24 6.99 7.30
C TYR A 134 6.94 6.80 8.66
N THR A 135 6.22 6.35 9.67
CA THR A 135 6.82 5.98 10.96
C THR A 135 7.86 4.88 10.79
N TYR A 136 7.52 3.82 10.04
CA TYR A 136 8.46 2.73 9.74
C TYR A 136 9.69 3.22 8.96
N LEU A 137 9.49 4.06 7.93
CA LEU A 137 10.59 4.60 7.12
C LEU A 137 11.56 5.45 7.96
N GLN A 138 11.03 6.27 8.87
CA GLN A 138 11.86 7.09 9.76
C GLN A 138 12.54 6.26 10.85
N ALA A 139 11.82 5.28 11.38
CA ALA A 139 12.37 4.37 12.38
C ALA A 139 13.53 3.52 11.84
N ASN A 140 13.60 3.28 10.53
CA ASN A 140 14.68 2.51 9.90
C ASN A 140 16.08 3.07 10.20
N SER A 141 16.27 4.39 10.10
CA SER A 141 17.54 5.04 10.40
C SER A 141 17.88 4.99 11.89
N ILE A 142 16.88 5.19 12.73
CA ILE A 142 17.04 5.13 14.20
C ILE A 142 17.39 3.70 14.63
N PHE A 143 16.74 2.70 14.05
CA PHE A 143 17.00 1.30 14.34
C PHE A 143 18.44 0.89 14.03
N ALA A 144 18.98 1.29 12.87
CA ALA A 144 20.36 1.04 12.51
C ALA A 144 21.33 1.68 13.51
N LEU A 145 21.08 2.94 13.94
CA LEU A 145 21.89 3.60 14.96
C LEU A 145 21.81 2.91 16.32
N LEU A 146 20.64 2.45 16.74
CA LEU A 146 20.47 1.73 18.01
C LEU A 146 21.27 0.43 18.04
N ILE A 147 21.31 -0.31 16.93
CA ILE A 147 22.13 -1.53 16.81
C ILE A 147 23.62 -1.21 16.91
N LEU A 148 24.05 -0.11 16.31
CA LEU A 148 25.46 0.29 16.29
C LEU A 148 25.89 1.02 17.56
N ALA A 149 24.96 1.49 18.38
CA ALA A 149 25.25 2.30 19.58
C ALA A 149 26.28 1.67 20.52
N PRO A 150 26.22 0.37 20.87
CA PRO A 150 27.22 -0.24 21.74
C PRO A 150 28.65 -0.21 21.15
N SER A 151 28.74 -0.42 19.84
CA SER A 151 30.02 -0.44 19.13
C SER A 151 30.58 0.98 18.94
N ILE A 152 29.71 1.97 18.82
CA ILE A 152 30.10 3.39 18.76
C ILE A 152 30.63 3.84 20.13
N VAL A 153 29.89 3.55 21.21
CA VAL A 153 30.29 3.92 22.58
C VAL A 153 31.59 3.21 22.98
N ALA A 154 31.80 1.97 22.56
CA ALA A 154 33.04 1.23 22.78
C ALA A 154 34.24 1.73 21.93
N GLY A 155 34.05 2.74 21.08
CA GLY A 155 35.09 3.28 20.19
C GLY A 155 35.59 2.31 19.11
N ARG A 156 34.86 1.22 18.85
CA ARG A 156 35.28 0.19 17.86
C ARG A 156 34.99 0.63 16.42
N ILE A 157 34.12 1.59 16.24
CA ILE A 157 33.65 2.07 14.93
C ILE A 157 34.08 3.50 14.73
N SER A 158 34.85 3.76 13.66
CA SER A 158 35.16 5.10 13.19
C SER A 158 33.95 5.74 12.49
N LEU A 159 33.91 7.06 12.41
CA LEU A 159 32.85 7.78 11.72
C LEU A 159 32.70 7.35 10.24
N GLY A 160 33.83 7.08 9.57
CA GLY A 160 33.84 6.58 8.19
C GLY A 160 33.20 5.18 8.07
N LEU A 161 33.52 4.29 9.00
CA LEU A 161 32.94 2.95 9.05
C LEU A 161 31.45 3.01 9.39
N LEU A 162 31.03 3.88 10.31
CA LEU A 162 29.63 4.12 10.64
C LEU A 162 28.84 4.53 9.38
N ASN A 163 29.34 5.48 8.61
CA ASN A 163 28.68 5.92 7.38
C ASN A 163 28.56 4.79 6.35
N GLN A 164 29.59 3.97 6.20
CA GLN A 164 29.56 2.80 5.30
C GLN A 164 28.49 1.79 5.72
N ILE A 165 28.42 1.46 7.02
CA ILE A 165 27.43 0.53 7.56
C ILE A 165 26.01 1.10 7.37
N MET A 166 25.81 2.37 7.71
CA MET A 166 24.51 3.03 7.54
C MET A 166 24.06 3.03 6.07
N TYR A 167 24.99 3.31 5.15
CA TYR A 167 24.70 3.27 3.72
C TYR A 167 24.32 1.85 3.25
N ALA A 168 25.12 0.83 3.60
CA ALA A 168 24.87 -0.55 3.22
C ALA A 168 23.54 -1.07 3.84
N PHE A 169 23.29 -0.75 5.11
CA PHE A 169 22.02 -1.08 5.78
C PHE A 169 20.82 -0.43 5.09
N SER A 170 20.90 0.86 4.77
CA SER A 170 19.88 1.58 4.03
C SER A 170 19.65 0.96 2.66
N GLN A 171 20.67 0.51 1.96
CA GLN A 171 20.57 -0.09 0.64
C GLN A 171 19.85 -1.46 0.68
N VAL A 172 20.15 -2.28 1.68
CA VAL A 172 19.42 -3.55 1.90
C VAL A 172 17.96 -3.26 2.26
N SER A 173 17.73 -2.37 3.21
CA SER A 173 16.38 -2.00 3.65
C SER A 173 15.55 -1.41 2.52
N SER A 174 16.13 -0.56 1.65
CA SER A 174 15.41 0.04 0.52
C SER A 174 14.96 -0.99 -0.52
N SER A 175 15.73 -2.06 -0.71
CA SER A 175 15.36 -3.14 -1.62
C SER A 175 14.13 -3.91 -1.12
N PHE A 176 14.02 -4.14 0.19
CA PHE A 176 12.82 -4.72 0.80
C PHE A 176 11.65 -3.74 0.88
N GLN A 177 11.94 -2.44 1.02
CA GLN A 177 10.92 -1.37 1.05
C GLN A 177 10.23 -1.16 -0.31
N PHE A 178 10.72 -1.75 -1.38
CA PHE A 178 10.09 -1.67 -2.69
C PHE A 178 8.60 -2.10 -2.64
N LEU A 179 8.30 -3.23 -1.99
CA LEU A 179 6.92 -3.69 -1.79
C LEU A 179 6.07 -2.67 -1.01
N VAL A 180 6.70 -2.02 -0.02
CA VAL A 180 6.07 -0.98 0.80
C VAL A 180 5.77 0.27 -0.03
N ASN A 181 6.70 0.69 -0.85
CA ASN A 181 6.55 1.86 -1.70
C ASN A 181 5.53 1.63 -2.83
N SER A 182 5.49 0.40 -3.35
CA SER A 182 4.56 -0.02 -4.40
C SER A 182 3.18 -0.42 -3.87
N TRP A 183 2.91 -0.28 -2.56
CA TRP A 183 1.66 -0.74 -1.96
C TRP A 183 0.41 -0.12 -2.58
N SER A 184 0.44 1.16 -2.90
CA SER A 184 -0.68 1.82 -3.59
C SER A 184 -0.98 1.21 -4.94
N THR A 185 0.05 0.88 -5.72
CA THR A 185 -0.07 0.20 -7.02
C THR A 185 -0.59 -1.23 -6.85
N ILE A 186 -0.14 -1.94 -5.80
CA ILE A 186 -0.63 -3.29 -5.46
C ILE A 186 -2.12 -3.23 -5.09
N VAL A 187 -2.53 -2.25 -4.29
CA VAL A 187 -3.94 -2.02 -3.92
C VAL A 187 -4.80 -1.78 -5.16
N GLU A 188 -4.33 -0.95 -6.08
CA GLU A 188 -5.03 -0.66 -7.33
C GLU A 188 -5.14 -1.92 -8.21
N LEU A 189 -4.04 -2.67 -8.38
CA LEU A 189 -4.03 -3.93 -9.12
C LEU A 189 -5.01 -4.95 -8.53
N LEU A 190 -5.02 -5.12 -7.20
CA LEU A 190 -5.94 -6.02 -6.52
C LEU A 190 -7.40 -5.57 -6.66
N SER A 191 -7.66 -4.26 -6.68
CA SER A 191 -9.02 -3.75 -6.90
C SER A 191 -9.50 -4.03 -8.32
N VAL A 192 -8.64 -3.86 -9.33
CA VAL A 192 -8.93 -4.21 -10.73
C VAL A 192 -9.15 -5.71 -10.88
N HIS A 193 -8.30 -6.54 -10.26
CA HIS A 193 -8.44 -8.00 -10.28
C HIS A 193 -9.78 -8.45 -9.67
N LYS A 194 -10.18 -7.88 -8.53
CA LYS A 194 -11.49 -8.17 -7.92
C LYS A 194 -12.64 -7.81 -8.86
N ARG A 195 -12.55 -6.68 -9.54
CA ARG A 195 -13.58 -6.26 -10.52
C ARG A 195 -13.66 -7.21 -11.71
N LEU A 196 -12.52 -7.67 -12.25
CA LEU A 196 -12.49 -8.63 -13.35
C LEU A 196 -13.08 -9.97 -12.92
N ARG A 197 -12.75 -10.43 -11.71
CA ARG A 197 -13.30 -11.68 -11.17
C ARG A 197 -14.82 -11.60 -10.94
N ALA A 198 -15.31 -10.47 -10.44
CA ALA A 198 -16.75 -10.24 -10.32
C ALA A 198 -17.45 -10.24 -11.69
N PHE A 199 -16.82 -9.68 -12.72
CA PHE A 199 -17.34 -9.71 -14.06
C PHE A 199 -17.33 -11.12 -14.66
N GLU A 200 -16.26 -11.89 -14.46
CA GLU A 200 -16.14 -13.29 -14.86
C GLU A 200 -17.23 -14.17 -14.20
N ALA A 201 -17.43 -14.04 -12.89
CA ALA A 201 -18.47 -14.74 -12.14
C ALA A 201 -19.88 -14.41 -12.68
N ALA A 202 -20.13 -13.14 -13.02
CA ALA A 202 -21.40 -12.71 -13.60
C ALA A 202 -21.65 -13.33 -14.99
N ILE A 203 -20.61 -13.54 -15.81
CA ILE A 203 -20.74 -14.22 -17.12
C ILE A 203 -20.90 -15.73 -16.96
N SER A 204 -20.15 -16.34 -16.04
CA SER A 204 -20.13 -17.78 -15.81
C SER A 204 -21.34 -18.28 -15.01
N GLY A 205 -22.15 -17.38 -14.47
CA GLY A 205 -23.29 -17.74 -13.61
C GLY A 205 -22.87 -18.31 -12.24
N GLU A 206 -21.63 -18.00 -11.83
CA GLU A 206 -21.12 -18.36 -10.50
C GLU A 206 -21.60 -17.36 -9.44
N GLU A 207 -21.54 -17.75 -8.16
CA GLU A 207 -21.85 -16.86 -7.05
C GLU A 207 -20.94 -15.63 -7.07
N LEU A 208 -21.56 -14.45 -7.01
CA LEU A 208 -20.84 -13.19 -6.96
C LEU A 208 -20.01 -13.09 -5.65
N PRO A 209 -18.86 -12.42 -5.65
CA PRO A 209 -18.09 -12.15 -4.44
C PRO A 209 -18.96 -11.50 -3.34
N GLU A 210 -18.68 -11.79 -2.07
CA GLU A 210 -19.46 -11.31 -0.90
C GLU A 210 -19.85 -9.81 -0.95
N ILE A 211 -18.95 -8.96 -1.42
CA ILE A 211 -19.21 -7.52 -1.56
C ILE A 211 -20.33 -7.23 -2.59
N ASP A 212 -20.47 -8.08 -3.58
CA ASP A 212 -21.48 -7.94 -4.62
C ASP A 212 -22.82 -8.51 -4.18
N GLN A 213 -22.80 -9.56 -3.37
CA GLN A 213 -23.97 -10.13 -2.73
C GLN A 213 -24.61 -9.12 -1.76
N GLU A 214 -23.81 -8.51 -0.88
CA GLU A 214 -24.26 -7.44 0.04
C GLU A 214 -24.97 -6.28 -0.71
N TYR A 215 -24.44 -5.90 -1.88
CA TYR A 215 -25.07 -4.83 -2.68
C TYR A 215 -26.41 -5.27 -3.29
N LEU A 216 -26.51 -6.51 -3.75
CA LEU A 216 -27.77 -7.04 -4.32
C LEU A 216 -28.83 -7.21 -3.24
N GLU A 217 -28.45 -7.65 -2.04
CA GLU A 217 -29.36 -7.77 -0.89
C GLU A 217 -29.91 -6.39 -0.49
N VAL A 218 -29.06 -5.40 -0.35
CA VAL A 218 -29.48 -4.02 -0.04
C VAL A 218 -30.40 -3.46 -1.13
N LYS A 219 -30.12 -3.74 -2.39
CA LYS A 219 -30.96 -3.31 -3.51
C LYS A 219 -32.31 -4.04 -3.55
N ALA A 220 -32.35 -5.31 -3.21
CA ALA A 220 -33.58 -6.10 -3.13
C ALA A 220 -34.49 -5.56 -2.02
N VAL A 221 -33.96 -5.30 -0.84
CA VAL A 221 -34.71 -4.72 0.28
C VAL A 221 -35.29 -3.35 -0.06
N HIS A 222 -34.52 -2.45 -0.70
CA HIS A 222 -35.04 -1.14 -1.11
C HIS A 222 -36.02 -1.22 -2.29
N GLY A 223 -35.90 -2.24 -3.15
CA GLY A 223 -36.84 -2.51 -4.23
C GLY A 223 -38.21 -3.02 -3.72
N GLU A 224 -38.22 -3.84 -2.67
CA GLU A 224 -39.44 -4.31 -2.02
C GLU A 224 -40.13 -3.22 -1.21
N GLU A 225 -39.39 -2.34 -0.53
CA GLU A 225 -39.95 -1.18 0.17
C GLU A 225 -40.62 -0.18 -0.79
N ALA A 226 -40.04 0.04 -1.98
CA ALA A 226 -40.63 0.88 -3.00
C ALA A 226 -41.91 0.26 -3.61
N ALA A 227 -41.96 -1.05 -3.79
CA ALA A 227 -43.12 -1.76 -4.33
C ALA A 227 -44.29 -1.90 -3.31
N THR A 228 -44.02 -1.80 -2.00
CA THR A 228 -45.03 -1.83 -0.94
C THR A 228 -45.58 -0.45 -0.59
N ALA A 229 -45.01 0.62 -1.13
CA ALA A 229 -45.42 2.01 -0.91
C ALA A 229 -46.34 2.57 -2.03
N GLU A 230 -46.62 1.79 -3.07
CA GLU A 230 -47.64 2.06 -4.09
C GLU A 230 -48.95 1.28 -3.76
#